data_d994b93b7635c72f3470864b271c0bae
#
_entry.id   d994b93b7635c72f3470864b271c0bae
#
_cell.length_a   1.000
_cell.length_b   1.000
_cell.length_c   1.000
_cell.angle_alpha   90.00
_cell.angle_beta   90.00
_cell.angle_gamma   90.00
#
_symmetry.space_group_name_H-M   'P 1'
#
loop_
_entity.id
_entity.type
_entity.pdbx_description
1 polymer ?
#
loop_
_entity_poly.entity_id
_entity_poly.type
_entity_poly.pdbx_seq_one_letter_code
_entity_poly.pdbx_strand_id
1 'polypeptide(L)'
;MDGIESKADKDSMIDPFGRHVSYLRVSVTDRCDFRCVYCMSEDMTFLPKKDVLSLEELERMCTAFVRKGVKKLRLTGGEPLVRKNIMSLINNLGKLIDTGELEELTLTTNGSQLHRYADDLVAAGVKRINVSVDTLNPVKFQEATRWGKLEQVM
;
A
#
# COMPACT_ATOMS: atom_id res chain seq x y z
N MET A 1 25.28 -13.81 -37.81
CA MET A 1 25.25 -13.83 -36.34
C MET A 1 24.07 -12.95 -35.93
N ASP A 2 22.91 -13.54 -35.88
CA ASP A 2 21.67 -12.84 -35.69
C ASP A 2 21.42 -12.74 -34.19
N GLY A 3 21.50 -11.49 -33.68
CA GLY A 3 21.17 -11.19 -32.31
C GLY A 3 19.70 -11.46 -32.03
N ILE A 4 19.44 -12.45 -31.20
CA ILE A 4 18.10 -12.68 -30.61
C ILE A 4 17.89 -11.56 -29.59
N GLU A 5 17.41 -10.41 -30.07
CA GLU A 5 16.79 -9.42 -29.17
C GLU A 5 15.51 -10.05 -28.64
N SER A 6 15.53 -10.45 -27.40
CA SER A 6 14.37 -11.03 -26.73
C SER A 6 13.22 -9.99 -26.69
N LYS A 7 12.09 -10.41 -27.21
CA LYS A 7 10.83 -9.63 -27.28
C LYS A 7 10.30 -9.18 -25.89
N ALA A 8 11.00 -9.54 -24.80
CA ALA A 8 10.65 -9.24 -23.41
C ALA A 8 11.04 -7.81 -22.96
N ASP A 9 11.88 -7.12 -23.68
CA ASP A 9 12.50 -5.87 -23.21
C ASP A 9 11.73 -4.57 -23.56
N LYS A 10 10.77 -4.62 -24.48
CA LYS A 10 10.04 -3.42 -24.93
C LYS A 10 8.96 -2.92 -23.97
N ASP A 11 8.53 -3.75 -23.02
CA ASP A 11 7.44 -3.42 -22.08
C ASP A 11 7.90 -3.22 -20.62
N SER A 12 9.15 -3.49 -20.29
CA SER A 12 9.66 -3.30 -18.93
C SER A 12 9.99 -1.84 -18.65
N MET A 13 9.66 -1.39 -17.43
CA MET A 13 10.03 -0.05 -16.97
C MET A 13 11.51 -0.03 -16.58
N ILE A 14 12.33 0.53 -17.45
CA ILE A 14 13.78 0.70 -17.22
C ILE A 14 14.07 2.20 -17.13
N ASP A 15 14.77 2.62 -16.07
CA ASP A 15 15.17 4.00 -15.91
C ASP A 15 16.37 4.35 -16.80
N PRO A 16 16.73 5.64 -16.92
CA PRO A 16 17.89 6.07 -17.75
C PRO A 16 19.25 5.47 -17.33
N PHE A 17 19.33 4.84 -16.15
CA PHE A 17 20.52 4.18 -15.62
C PHE A 17 20.51 2.66 -15.82
N GLY A 18 19.53 2.12 -16.54
CA GLY A 18 19.39 0.69 -16.81
C GLY A 18 18.80 -0.13 -15.65
N ARG A 19 18.19 0.51 -14.64
CA ARG A 19 17.59 -0.18 -13.51
C ARG A 19 16.12 -0.48 -13.78
N HIS A 20 15.70 -1.72 -13.52
CA HIS A 20 14.30 -2.10 -13.61
C HIS A 20 13.49 -1.57 -12.44
N VAL A 21 12.36 -0.91 -12.74
CA VAL A 21 11.37 -0.50 -11.72
C VAL A 21 10.50 -1.70 -11.39
N SER A 22 10.88 -2.43 -10.35
CA SER A 22 10.20 -3.66 -9.91
C SER A 22 9.35 -3.48 -8.65
N TYR A 23 9.44 -2.32 -8.01
CA TYR A 23 8.74 -2.01 -6.76
C TYR A 23 7.94 -0.72 -6.89
N LEU A 24 6.65 -0.79 -6.57
CA LEU A 24 5.73 0.34 -6.61
C LEU A 24 5.08 0.56 -5.24
N ARG A 25 5.08 1.80 -4.78
CA ARG A 25 4.28 2.25 -3.64
C ARG A 25 3.03 2.94 -4.16
N VAL A 26 1.88 2.55 -3.62
CA VAL A 26 0.58 3.03 -4.07
C VAL A 26 -0.16 3.66 -2.89
N SER A 27 -0.37 4.97 -2.95
CA SER A 27 -1.22 5.66 -1.97
C SER A 27 -2.68 5.41 -2.35
N VAL A 28 -3.42 4.74 -1.47
CA VAL A 28 -4.82 4.38 -1.70
C VAL A 28 -5.81 5.38 -1.09
N THR A 29 -5.34 6.28 -0.24
CA THR A 29 -6.15 7.31 0.40
C THR A 29 -5.26 8.40 0.98
N ASP A 30 -5.76 9.61 1.07
CA ASP A 30 -5.17 10.71 1.83
C ASP A 30 -5.66 10.74 3.30
N ARG A 31 -6.68 9.94 3.65
CA ARG A 31 -7.29 9.93 4.99
C ARG A 31 -6.52 9.05 5.95
N CYS A 32 -6.50 9.47 7.21
CA CYS A 32 -5.90 8.73 8.31
C CYS A 32 -6.78 8.92 9.56
N ASP A 33 -6.79 7.93 10.43
CA ASP A 33 -7.44 7.99 11.74
C ASP A 33 -6.52 8.51 12.86
N PHE A 34 -5.24 8.76 12.55
CA PHE A 34 -4.31 9.50 13.41
C PHE A 34 -4.05 10.91 12.88
N ARG A 35 -3.48 11.75 13.74
CA ARG A 35 -3.03 13.12 13.41
C ARG A 35 -1.61 13.33 13.95
N CYS A 36 -0.69 12.48 13.47
CA CYS A 36 0.70 12.55 13.92
C CYS A 36 1.28 13.94 13.72
N VAL A 37 1.93 14.46 14.77
CA VAL A 37 2.43 15.84 14.84
C VAL A 37 3.39 16.20 13.70
N TYR A 38 4.09 15.20 13.16
CA TYR A 38 5.06 15.35 12.08
C TYR A 38 4.46 15.07 10.68
N CYS A 39 3.18 14.68 10.59
CA CYS A 39 2.59 14.22 9.34
C CYS A 39 1.39 15.05 8.89
N MET A 40 0.40 15.22 9.75
CA MET A 40 -0.87 15.89 9.43
C MET A 40 -1.25 16.88 10.50
N SER A 41 -1.80 18.04 10.10
CA SER A 41 -2.47 18.94 11.04
C SER A 41 -3.81 18.36 11.50
N GLU A 42 -4.31 18.79 12.65
CA GLU A 42 -5.62 18.35 13.14
C GLU A 42 -6.76 18.81 12.19
N ASP A 43 -6.62 20.00 11.62
CA ASP A 43 -7.57 20.62 10.69
C ASP A 43 -7.29 20.26 9.22
N MET A 44 -6.74 19.09 8.96
CA MET A 44 -6.39 18.64 7.61
C MET A 44 -7.61 18.61 6.68
N THR A 45 -7.51 19.28 5.56
CA THR A 45 -8.51 19.21 4.47
C THR A 45 -8.14 18.08 3.51
N PHE A 46 -9.04 17.13 3.34
CA PHE A 46 -8.85 15.99 2.44
C PHE A 46 -9.44 16.27 1.05
N LEU A 47 -8.89 15.59 0.06
CA LEU A 47 -9.42 15.68 -1.30
C LEU A 47 -10.88 15.19 -1.37
N PRO A 48 -11.71 15.83 -2.20
CA PRO A 48 -13.03 15.31 -2.52
C PRO A 48 -12.94 13.91 -3.13
N LYS A 49 -13.94 13.06 -2.89
CA LYS A 49 -13.95 11.68 -3.41
C LYS A 49 -13.75 11.61 -4.93
N LYS A 50 -14.25 12.59 -5.69
CA LYS A 50 -14.11 12.64 -7.14
C LYS A 50 -12.68 12.85 -7.63
N ASP A 51 -11.81 13.38 -6.77
CA ASP A 51 -10.40 13.68 -7.06
C ASP A 51 -9.46 12.58 -6.56
N VAL A 52 -10.01 11.52 -5.97
CA VAL A 52 -9.27 10.33 -5.50
C VAL A 52 -9.67 9.14 -6.34
N LEU A 53 -8.70 8.39 -6.85
CA LEU A 53 -8.95 7.18 -7.65
C LEU A 53 -9.88 6.21 -6.92
N SER A 54 -10.82 5.62 -7.65
CA SER A 54 -11.64 4.51 -7.14
C SER A 54 -10.78 3.26 -6.92
N LEU A 55 -11.32 2.27 -6.19
CA LEU A 55 -10.60 1.00 -5.98
C LEU A 55 -10.40 0.25 -7.30
N GLU A 56 -11.36 0.34 -8.21
CA GLU A 56 -11.32 -0.26 -9.53
C GLU A 56 -10.27 0.41 -10.43
N GLU A 57 -10.12 1.74 -10.34
CA GLU A 57 -9.06 2.46 -11.05
C GLU A 57 -7.68 2.12 -10.50
N LEU A 58 -7.55 2.03 -9.17
CA LEU A 58 -6.32 1.59 -8.50
C LEU A 58 -5.95 0.17 -8.91
N GLU A 59 -6.91 -0.76 -8.97
CA GLU A 59 -6.70 -2.13 -9.41
C GLU A 59 -6.19 -2.17 -10.85
N ARG A 60 -6.84 -1.46 -11.78
CA ARG A 60 -6.41 -1.39 -13.18
C ARG A 60 -5.01 -0.82 -13.31
N MET A 61 -4.70 0.25 -12.58
CA MET A 61 -3.39 0.86 -12.57
C MET A 61 -2.32 -0.11 -12.04
N CYS A 62 -2.54 -0.72 -10.88
CA CYS A 62 -1.62 -1.69 -10.29
C CYS A 62 -1.38 -2.89 -11.23
N THR A 63 -2.44 -3.44 -11.81
CA THR A 63 -2.35 -4.55 -12.77
C THR A 63 -1.53 -4.17 -14.01
N ALA A 64 -1.72 -2.95 -14.53
CA ALA A 64 -0.93 -2.46 -15.65
C ALA A 64 0.56 -2.37 -15.31
N PHE A 65 0.91 -1.88 -14.13
CA PHE A 65 2.30 -1.83 -13.66
C PHE A 65 2.90 -3.23 -13.44
N VAL A 66 2.12 -4.17 -12.90
CA VAL A 66 2.57 -5.56 -12.73
C VAL A 66 2.89 -6.18 -14.08
N ARG A 67 2.03 -6.00 -15.09
CA ARG A 67 2.30 -6.46 -16.47
C ARG A 67 3.52 -5.80 -17.11
N LYS A 68 3.92 -4.62 -16.65
CA LYS A 68 5.15 -3.93 -17.08
C LYS A 68 6.39 -4.31 -16.25
N GLY A 69 6.29 -5.33 -15.39
CA GLY A 69 7.44 -5.89 -14.67
C GLY A 69 7.53 -5.49 -13.20
N VAL A 70 6.57 -4.76 -12.63
CA VAL A 70 6.50 -4.55 -11.19
C VAL A 70 6.21 -5.88 -10.51
N LYS A 71 7.05 -6.26 -9.56
CA LYS A 71 6.98 -7.52 -8.81
C LYS A 71 6.52 -7.34 -7.38
N LYS A 72 6.58 -6.12 -6.88
CA LYS A 72 6.23 -5.80 -5.51
C LYS A 72 5.35 -4.56 -5.44
N LEU A 73 4.20 -4.69 -4.80
CA LEU A 73 3.30 -3.60 -4.49
C LEU A 73 3.27 -3.35 -2.99
N ARG A 74 3.36 -2.08 -2.59
CA ARG A 74 3.14 -1.64 -1.22
C ARG A 74 2.02 -0.63 -1.16
N LEU A 75 0.92 -0.99 -0.50
CA LEU A 75 -0.17 -0.07 -0.27
C LEU A 75 0.18 0.86 0.90
N THR A 76 -0.05 2.13 0.68
CA THR A 76 0.21 3.21 1.62
C THR A 76 -0.93 4.24 1.56
N GLY A 77 -0.70 5.41 2.07
CA GLY A 77 -1.61 6.55 1.99
C GLY A 77 -1.46 7.42 3.22
N GLY A 78 -2.56 7.92 3.73
CA GLY A 78 -2.70 8.20 5.14
C GLY A 78 -2.66 6.86 5.88
N GLU A 79 -3.81 6.29 6.21
CA GLU A 79 -3.89 4.91 6.69
C GLU A 79 -4.67 4.05 5.67
N PRO A 80 -4.03 3.07 5.00
CA PRO A 80 -4.70 2.31 3.95
C PRO A 80 -5.93 1.53 4.45
N LEU A 81 -5.91 1.05 5.68
CA LEU A 81 -7.01 0.23 6.23
C LEU A 81 -8.25 1.04 6.64
N VAL A 82 -8.20 2.38 6.63
CA VAL A 82 -9.41 3.21 6.80
C VAL A 82 -10.16 3.44 5.49
N ARG A 83 -9.56 3.11 4.34
CA ARG A 83 -10.24 3.21 3.05
C ARG A 83 -11.42 2.23 3.02
N LYS A 84 -12.63 2.77 2.80
CA LYS A 84 -13.83 1.93 2.70
C LYS A 84 -13.67 0.87 1.60
N ASN A 85 -14.01 -0.38 1.92
CA ASN A 85 -13.94 -1.54 1.02
C ASN A 85 -12.51 -1.86 0.51
N ILE A 86 -11.48 -1.46 1.24
CA ILE A 86 -10.08 -1.70 0.84
C ILE A 86 -9.78 -3.17 0.54
N MET A 87 -10.43 -4.10 1.24
CA MET A 87 -10.24 -5.53 1.03
C MET A 87 -10.64 -6.00 -0.36
N SER A 88 -11.56 -5.31 -1.05
CA SER A 88 -11.86 -5.66 -2.46
C SER A 88 -10.65 -5.45 -3.36
N LEU A 89 -9.93 -4.34 -3.19
CA LEU A 89 -8.67 -4.09 -3.89
C LEU A 89 -7.59 -5.11 -3.51
N ILE A 90 -7.40 -5.34 -2.21
CA ILE A 90 -6.36 -6.24 -1.69
C ILE A 90 -6.61 -7.68 -2.19
N ASN A 91 -7.84 -8.17 -2.14
CA ASN A 91 -8.20 -9.49 -2.64
C ASN A 91 -7.96 -9.63 -4.15
N ASN A 92 -8.28 -8.62 -4.94
CA ASN A 92 -8.06 -8.64 -6.39
C ASN A 92 -6.56 -8.60 -6.74
N LEU A 93 -5.77 -7.78 -6.03
CA LEU A 93 -4.32 -7.77 -6.20
C LEU A 93 -3.68 -9.08 -5.71
N GLY A 94 -4.24 -9.70 -4.66
CA GLY A 94 -3.80 -11.01 -4.17
C GLY A 94 -3.89 -12.12 -5.23
N LYS A 95 -4.89 -12.07 -6.10
CA LYS A 95 -5.02 -13.01 -7.23
C LYS A 95 -3.82 -12.98 -8.18
N LEU A 96 -3.14 -11.83 -8.31
CA LEU A 96 -1.92 -11.71 -9.10
C LEU A 96 -0.73 -12.46 -8.47
N ILE A 97 -0.76 -12.68 -7.15
CA ILE A 97 0.21 -13.55 -6.47
C ILE A 97 -0.07 -15.00 -6.82
N ASP A 98 -1.33 -15.41 -6.80
CA ASP A 98 -1.75 -16.80 -7.13
C ASP A 98 -1.38 -17.19 -8.57
N THR A 99 -1.48 -16.22 -9.50
CA THR A 99 -1.09 -16.44 -10.91
C THR A 99 0.42 -16.31 -11.15
N GLY A 100 1.19 -15.87 -10.15
CA GLY A 100 2.64 -15.66 -10.27
C GLY A 100 3.05 -14.38 -11.01
N GLU A 101 2.11 -13.49 -11.33
CA GLU A 101 2.39 -12.21 -11.96
C GLU A 101 3.01 -11.21 -10.95
N LEU A 102 2.55 -11.25 -9.70
CA LEU A 102 3.04 -10.44 -8.59
C LEU A 102 3.74 -11.35 -7.57
N GLU A 103 4.91 -10.95 -7.08
CA GLU A 103 5.68 -11.72 -6.09
C GLU A 103 5.31 -11.33 -4.65
N GLU A 104 5.03 -10.05 -4.40
CA GLU A 104 4.76 -9.55 -3.05
C GLU A 104 3.72 -8.43 -3.06
N LEU A 105 2.70 -8.60 -2.22
CA LEU A 105 1.77 -7.55 -1.81
C LEU A 105 1.99 -7.27 -0.33
N THR A 106 2.27 -6.02 0.02
CA THR A 106 2.51 -5.58 1.39
C THR A 106 1.83 -4.23 1.64
N LEU A 107 1.74 -3.83 2.90
CA LEU A 107 1.24 -2.51 3.26
C LEU A 107 2.06 -1.90 4.39
N THR A 108 2.00 -0.57 4.46
CA THR A 108 2.45 0.21 5.62
C THR A 108 1.21 0.74 6.32
N THR A 109 1.07 0.45 7.59
CA THR A 109 -0.10 0.78 8.40
C THR A 109 0.33 1.37 9.75
N ASN A 110 -0.51 2.21 10.32
CA ASN A 110 -0.34 2.65 11.70
C ASN A 110 -0.80 1.58 12.73
N GLY A 111 -1.38 0.48 12.25
CA GLY A 111 -1.80 -0.67 13.05
C GLY A 111 -3.16 -0.54 13.73
N SER A 112 -3.79 0.63 13.76
CA SER A 112 -5.07 0.87 14.47
C SER A 112 -6.21 -0.05 14.07
N GLN A 113 -6.26 -0.45 12.79
CA GLN A 113 -7.30 -1.29 12.21
C GLN A 113 -6.83 -2.73 11.96
N LEU A 114 -5.56 -3.04 12.23
CA LEU A 114 -4.94 -4.31 11.83
C LEU A 114 -5.65 -5.53 12.44
N HIS A 115 -6.07 -5.45 13.70
CA HIS A 115 -6.81 -6.52 14.38
C HIS A 115 -8.10 -6.93 13.66
N ARG A 116 -8.72 -6.02 12.89
CA ARG A 116 -9.96 -6.28 12.15
C ARG A 116 -9.72 -6.98 10.82
N TYR A 117 -8.55 -6.81 10.25
CA TYR A 117 -8.24 -7.25 8.88
C TYR A 117 -7.14 -8.31 8.80
N ALA A 118 -6.55 -8.70 9.93
CA ALA A 118 -5.38 -9.59 9.95
C ALA A 118 -5.64 -10.91 9.19
N ASP A 119 -6.74 -11.58 9.49
CA ASP A 119 -7.10 -12.87 8.85
C ASP A 119 -7.40 -12.68 7.36
N ASP A 120 -8.13 -11.63 6.99
CA ASP A 120 -8.44 -11.31 5.59
C ASP A 120 -7.19 -10.96 4.80
N LEU A 121 -6.24 -10.25 5.40
CA LEU A 121 -4.95 -9.93 4.78
C LEU A 121 -4.14 -11.20 4.51
N VAL A 122 -4.09 -12.12 5.46
CA VAL A 122 -3.42 -13.43 5.28
C VAL A 122 -4.10 -14.22 4.15
N ALA A 123 -5.44 -14.30 4.16
CA ALA A 123 -6.20 -14.99 3.12
C ALA A 123 -5.99 -14.39 1.72
N ALA A 124 -5.75 -13.07 1.63
CA ALA A 124 -5.44 -12.38 0.38
C ALA A 124 -3.98 -12.56 -0.08
N GLY A 125 -3.14 -13.30 0.67
CA GLY A 125 -1.74 -13.55 0.31
C GLY A 125 -0.75 -12.49 0.79
N VAL A 126 -1.16 -11.57 1.66
CA VAL A 126 -0.26 -10.60 2.31
C VAL A 126 0.55 -11.33 3.39
N LYS A 127 1.85 -11.52 3.14
CA LYS A 127 2.75 -12.25 4.06
C LYS A 127 3.55 -11.35 4.98
N ARG A 128 3.60 -10.06 4.69
CA ARG A 128 4.39 -9.07 5.44
C ARG A 128 3.70 -7.72 5.45
N ILE A 129 3.76 -7.08 6.59
CA ILE A 129 3.31 -5.69 6.78
C ILE A 129 4.38 -4.88 7.50
N ASN A 130 4.34 -3.58 7.33
CA ASN A 130 5.13 -2.63 8.12
C ASN A 130 4.18 -1.87 9.03
N VAL A 131 4.34 -2.02 10.33
CA VAL A 131 3.58 -1.25 11.32
C VAL A 131 4.43 -0.06 11.79
N SER A 132 3.91 1.15 11.62
CA SER A 132 4.57 2.39 12.04
C SER A 132 4.27 2.66 13.51
N VAL A 133 5.27 2.46 14.37
CA VAL A 133 5.18 2.73 15.81
C VAL A 133 6.43 3.51 16.25
N ASP A 134 6.25 4.74 16.74
CA ASP A 134 7.36 5.60 17.13
C ASP A 134 7.85 5.30 18.55
N THR A 135 6.96 4.82 19.42
CA THR A 135 7.26 4.55 20.82
C THR A 135 6.31 3.53 21.42
N LEU A 136 6.81 2.73 22.35
CA LEU A 136 6.00 1.80 23.16
C LEU A 136 5.52 2.41 24.50
N ASN A 137 5.77 3.69 24.73
CA ASN A 137 5.21 4.42 25.86
C ASN A 137 3.84 4.99 25.50
N PRO A 138 2.73 4.60 26.19
CA PRO A 138 1.38 5.02 25.81
C PRO A 138 1.17 6.54 25.81
N VAL A 139 1.78 7.26 26.77
CA VAL A 139 1.66 8.72 26.87
C VAL A 139 2.35 9.38 25.69
N LYS A 140 3.61 9.03 25.42
CA LYS A 140 4.37 9.56 24.28
C LYS A 140 3.72 9.18 22.94
N PHE A 141 3.14 7.98 22.84
CA PHE A 141 2.43 7.55 21.65
C PHE A 141 1.22 8.45 21.37
N GLN A 142 0.42 8.76 22.40
CA GLN A 142 -0.72 9.66 22.27
C GLN A 142 -0.28 11.09 21.95
N GLU A 143 0.78 11.59 22.55
CA GLU A 143 1.36 12.90 22.24
C GLU A 143 1.80 12.98 20.76
N ALA A 144 2.47 11.94 20.25
CA ALA A 144 2.96 11.89 18.87
C ALA A 144 1.84 11.75 17.85
N THR A 145 0.82 10.93 18.13
CA THR A 145 -0.26 10.60 17.19
C THR A 145 -1.52 11.45 17.38
N ARG A 146 -1.62 12.18 18.48
CA ARG A 146 -2.77 12.95 19.00
C ARG A 146 -4.00 12.08 19.28
N TRP A 147 -4.46 11.31 18.32
CA TRP A 147 -5.71 10.52 18.40
C TRP A 147 -5.48 9.01 18.58
N GLY A 148 -4.24 8.55 18.41
CA GLY A 148 -3.92 7.13 18.52
C GLY A 148 -3.87 6.64 19.97
N LYS A 149 -4.21 5.37 20.16
CA LYS A 149 -4.05 4.64 21.41
C LYS A 149 -3.14 3.45 21.16
N LEU A 150 -2.06 3.32 21.92
CA LEU A 150 -1.07 2.25 21.72
C LEU A 150 -1.68 0.86 21.86
N GLU A 151 -2.63 0.67 22.76
CA GLU A 151 -3.36 -0.58 22.99
C GLU A 151 -4.13 -1.10 21.76
N GLN A 152 -4.46 -0.22 20.81
CA GLN A 152 -5.11 -0.60 19.55
C GLN A 152 -4.12 -1.13 18.51
N VAL A 153 -2.84 -0.85 18.70
CA VAL A 153 -1.76 -1.22 17.76
C VAL A 153 -1.04 -2.48 18.21
N MET A 154 -1.01 -2.73 19.52
CA MET A 154 -0.33 -3.87 20.14
C MET A 154 -1.24 -5.10 20.23
#